data_0313d9e03e3979fe2bc1cab2b5590fbe
#
_entry.id   0313d9e03e3979fe2bc1cab2b5590fbe
#
_cell.length_a   1.000
_cell.length_b   1.000
_cell.length_c   1.000
_cell.angle_alpha   90.00
_cell.angle_beta   90.00
_cell.angle_gamma   90.00
#
_symmetry.space_group_name_H-M   'P 1'
#
loop_
_entity.id
_entity.type
_entity.pdbx_description
1 polymer ?
#
loop_
_entity_poly.entity_id
_entity_poly.type
_entity_poly.pdbx_seq_one_letter_code
_entity_poly.pdbx_strand_id
1 'polypeptide(L)'
;MKFKNLNYLAIITYLISSTFAYSIDLPDIKNLIIHKEKKKIEHVEFINSKSKKVSLKDFNSNLVVINFWATWCAPCKEEMPSLNQLKSKNEFKDIEIIPINIGDEKYKKSKEFFEELNIDKLEIFSGSSVKLVKKFQLRGVPTTIIINKDGYEFARIVGYIDFENQAFLDWLTNHL
;
A
#
# COMPACT_ATOMS: atom_id res chain seq x y z
N MET A 1 41.90 -22.94 -50.21
CA MET A 1 41.52 -23.25 -48.79
C MET A 1 41.65 -21.99 -47.98
N LYS A 2 40.60 -21.20 -47.84
CA LYS A 2 40.49 -20.03 -46.95
C LYS A 2 39.07 -19.50 -46.98
N PHE A 3 38.61 -19.00 -45.85
CA PHE A 3 37.30 -18.36 -45.56
C PHE A 3 36.15 -19.28 -45.14
N LYS A 4 36.24 -19.88 -43.93
CA LYS A 4 35.09 -20.39 -43.22
C LYS A 4 34.89 -19.82 -41.79
N ASN A 5 35.73 -18.92 -41.33
CA ASN A 5 35.73 -18.46 -39.92
C ASN A 5 35.17 -17.03 -39.70
N LEU A 6 34.65 -16.35 -40.74
CA LEU A 6 34.17 -14.97 -40.57
C LEU A 6 32.74 -14.86 -40.08
N ASN A 7 31.92 -15.92 -40.28
CA ASN A 7 30.50 -15.85 -39.94
C ASN A 7 30.20 -16.13 -38.46
N TYR A 8 31.12 -16.76 -37.73
CA TYR A 8 30.88 -17.07 -36.29
C TYR A 8 31.12 -15.88 -35.39
N LEU A 9 32.01 -14.96 -35.75
CA LEU A 9 32.27 -13.74 -34.97
C LEU A 9 31.11 -12.73 -35.03
N ALA A 10 30.39 -12.66 -36.17
CA ALA A 10 29.24 -11.76 -36.33
C ALA A 10 28.01 -12.23 -35.55
N ILE A 11 27.84 -13.53 -35.33
CA ILE A 11 26.72 -14.10 -34.59
C ILE A 11 26.93 -13.91 -33.09
N ILE A 12 28.16 -14.01 -32.58
CA ILE A 12 28.47 -13.82 -31.15
C ILE A 12 28.29 -12.36 -30.72
N THR A 13 28.61 -11.37 -31.58
CA THR A 13 28.41 -9.96 -31.27
C THR A 13 26.93 -9.55 -31.25
N TYR A 14 26.06 -10.24 -32.00
CA TYR A 14 24.62 -9.93 -32.00
C TYR A 14 23.89 -10.46 -30.77
N LEU A 15 24.38 -11.51 -30.11
CA LEU A 15 23.77 -12.10 -28.92
C LEU A 15 24.11 -11.37 -27.60
N ILE A 16 25.08 -10.44 -27.61
CA ILE A 16 25.51 -9.73 -26.40
C ILE A 16 24.76 -8.39 -26.22
N SER A 17 24.02 -7.93 -27.23
CA SER A 17 23.41 -6.59 -27.22
C SER A 17 21.96 -6.51 -26.70
N SER A 18 21.39 -7.61 -26.19
CA SER A 18 19.99 -7.62 -25.74
C SER A 18 19.79 -7.85 -24.22
N THR A 19 20.76 -7.46 -23.40
CA THR A 19 20.44 -7.24 -21.98
C THR A 19 19.70 -5.92 -21.86
N PHE A 20 18.40 -5.93 -22.10
CA PHE A 20 17.52 -4.89 -21.61
C PHE A 20 17.65 -4.92 -20.08
N ALA A 21 18.48 -4.01 -19.55
CA ALA A 21 18.39 -3.66 -18.15
C ALA A 21 16.99 -3.06 -17.95
N TYR A 22 16.06 -3.87 -17.42
CA TYR A 22 14.81 -3.35 -16.86
C TYR A 22 15.23 -2.51 -15.66
N SER A 23 15.43 -1.23 -15.90
CA SER A 23 15.48 -0.24 -14.84
C SER A 23 14.09 -0.26 -14.21
N ILE A 24 13.97 -0.83 -13.02
CA ILE A 24 12.77 -0.61 -12.20
C ILE A 24 12.89 0.87 -11.81
N ASP A 25 12.22 1.71 -12.59
CA ASP A 25 12.09 3.13 -12.29
C ASP A 25 11.24 3.22 -11.03
N LEU A 26 11.91 3.44 -9.89
CA LEU A 26 11.23 3.62 -8.61
C LEU A 26 10.42 4.92 -8.72
N PRO A 27 9.13 4.90 -8.34
CA PRO A 27 8.32 6.10 -8.41
C PRO A 27 8.93 7.19 -7.51
N ASP A 28 9.00 8.41 -8.01
CA ASP A 28 9.45 9.57 -7.23
C ASP A 28 8.37 9.97 -6.20
N ILE A 29 8.21 9.09 -5.22
CA ILE A 29 7.31 9.30 -4.07
C ILE A 29 8.20 9.36 -2.83
N LYS A 30 8.42 10.56 -2.35
CA LYS A 30 9.37 10.88 -1.28
C LYS A 30 9.23 10.02 -0.01
N ASN A 31 8.01 9.58 0.30
CA ASN A 31 7.70 8.87 1.55
C ASN A 31 7.49 7.36 1.35
N LEU A 32 7.62 6.85 0.11
CA LEU A 32 7.44 5.44 -0.21
C LEU A 32 8.74 4.67 0.07
N ILE A 33 8.61 3.64 0.88
CA ILE A 33 9.70 2.71 1.20
C ILE A 33 9.31 1.34 0.62
N ILE A 34 10.06 0.87 -0.37
CA ILE A 34 9.92 -0.47 -0.92
C ILE A 34 10.91 -1.39 -0.22
N HIS A 35 10.42 -2.49 0.34
CA HIS A 35 11.26 -3.42 1.09
C HIS A 35 12.08 -4.31 0.15
N LYS A 36 13.39 -4.40 0.39
CA LYS A 36 14.27 -5.38 -0.30
C LYS A 36 13.84 -6.81 0.03
N GLU A 37 13.47 -7.04 1.30
CA GLU A 37 12.93 -8.31 1.78
C GLU A 37 11.50 -8.10 2.27
N LYS A 38 10.57 -8.88 1.70
CA LYS A 38 9.16 -8.81 2.07
C LYS A 38 8.95 -9.34 3.48
N LYS A 39 8.13 -8.66 4.28
CA LYS A 39 7.87 -9.00 5.67
C LYS A 39 6.51 -9.71 5.80
N LYS A 40 6.50 -10.95 6.27
CA LYS A 40 5.25 -11.67 6.52
C LYS A 40 4.46 -11.01 7.65
N ILE A 41 3.20 -10.67 7.37
CA ILE A 41 2.27 -10.15 8.36
C ILE A 41 1.41 -11.30 8.87
N GLU A 42 1.67 -11.71 10.12
CA GLU A 42 0.93 -12.79 10.77
C GLU A 42 -0.02 -12.23 11.83
N HIS A 43 -1.21 -12.87 11.97
CA HIS A 43 -2.15 -12.65 13.07
C HIS A 43 -2.39 -11.18 13.44
N VAL A 44 -3.02 -10.44 12.55
CA VAL A 44 -3.48 -9.08 12.82
C VAL A 44 -4.98 -9.10 12.97
N GLU A 45 -5.46 -8.70 14.13
CA GLU A 45 -6.89 -8.54 14.42
C GLU A 45 -7.18 -7.05 14.68
N PHE A 46 -8.30 -6.60 14.17
CA PHE A 46 -8.87 -5.29 14.41
C PHE A 46 -10.40 -5.39 14.45
N ILE A 47 -11.08 -4.31 14.74
CA ILE A 47 -12.52 -4.27 14.94
C ILE A 47 -13.13 -3.43 13.82
N ASN A 48 -14.15 -3.97 13.17
CA ASN A 48 -14.89 -3.26 12.13
C ASN A 48 -16.02 -2.39 12.69
N SER A 49 -16.70 -1.65 11.81
CA SER A 49 -17.83 -0.76 12.13
C SER A 49 -18.99 -1.45 12.86
N LYS A 50 -19.12 -2.78 12.74
CA LYS A 50 -20.13 -3.61 13.40
C LYS A 50 -19.65 -4.21 14.72
N SER A 51 -18.54 -3.71 15.27
CA SER A 51 -17.91 -4.21 16.50
C SER A 51 -17.47 -5.68 16.42
N LYS A 52 -17.26 -6.22 15.22
CA LYS A 52 -16.78 -7.59 15.01
C LYS A 52 -15.25 -7.57 14.87
N LYS A 53 -14.61 -8.58 15.46
CA LYS A 53 -13.20 -8.87 15.18
C LYS A 53 -13.07 -9.38 13.76
N VAL A 54 -12.14 -8.81 13.04
CA VAL A 54 -11.75 -9.20 11.69
C VAL A 54 -10.23 -9.29 11.61
N SER A 55 -9.74 -10.06 10.67
CA SER A 55 -8.31 -10.25 10.43
C SER A 55 -7.98 -10.02 8.96
N LEU A 56 -6.70 -9.86 8.63
CA LEU A 56 -6.30 -9.72 7.22
C LEU A 56 -6.69 -10.92 6.35
N LYS A 57 -6.85 -12.10 6.95
CA LYS A 57 -7.25 -13.32 6.23
C LYS A 57 -8.71 -13.31 5.78
N ASP A 58 -9.52 -12.43 6.34
CA ASP A 58 -10.94 -12.31 5.99
C ASP A 58 -11.14 -11.51 4.69
N PHE A 59 -10.07 -10.90 4.17
CA PHE A 59 -10.07 -10.12 2.93
C PHE A 59 -9.38 -10.92 1.82
N ASN A 60 -10.14 -11.25 0.78
CA ASN A 60 -9.64 -11.97 -0.40
C ASN A 60 -9.35 -10.96 -1.53
N SER A 61 -8.23 -10.26 -1.43
CA SER A 61 -7.85 -9.20 -2.36
C SER A 61 -6.44 -9.38 -2.88
N ASN A 62 -6.17 -8.91 -4.09
CA ASN A 62 -4.83 -8.95 -4.68
C ASN A 62 -3.83 -8.10 -3.89
N LEU A 63 -4.30 -6.95 -3.41
CA LEU A 63 -3.57 -6.06 -2.52
C LEU A 63 -4.44 -5.62 -1.34
N VAL A 64 -3.81 -5.48 -0.19
CA VAL A 64 -4.40 -4.85 0.99
C VAL A 64 -3.60 -3.61 1.34
N VAL A 65 -4.28 -2.47 1.43
CA VAL A 65 -3.73 -1.18 1.83
C VAL A 65 -4.25 -0.86 3.23
N ILE A 66 -3.40 -1.01 4.24
CA ILE A 66 -3.74 -0.62 5.61
C ILE A 66 -3.24 0.80 5.83
N ASN A 67 -4.16 1.70 6.19
CA ASN A 67 -3.81 3.06 6.56
C ASN A 67 -4.05 3.25 8.07
N PHE A 68 -3.00 3.53 8.82
CA PHE A 68 -3.07 3.84 10.25
C PHE A 68 -3.23 5.34 10.45
N TRP A 69 -4.28 5.74 11.15
CA TRP A 69 -4.67 7.13 11.33
C TRP A 69 -5.24 7.43 12.72
N ALA A 70 -5.51 8.71 13.01
CA ALA A 70 -6.21 9.17 14.21
C ALA A 70 -6.94 10.50 13.92
N THR A 71 -8.00 10.80 14.69
CA THR A 71 -8.81 12.02 14.46
C THR A 71 -8.06 13.31 14.76
N TRP A 72 -7.08 13.26 15.66
CA TRP A 72 -6.22 14.41 16.01
C TRP A 72 -5.04 14.64 15.05
N CYS A 73 -4.87 13.77 14.07
CA CYS A 73 -3.75 13.81 13.13
C CYS A 73 -4.09 14.70 11.92
N ALA A 74 -3.55 15.92 11.88
CA ALA A 74 -3.82 16.85 10.79
C ALA A 74 -3.44 16.31 9.39
N PRO A 75 -2.25 15.73 9.15
CA PRO A 75 -1.95 15.16 7.83
C PRO A 75 -2.82 13.94 7.47
N CYS A 76 -3.36 13.21 8.46
CA CYS A 76 -4.34 12.15 8.18
C CYS A 76 -5.66 12.75 7.64
N LYS A 77 -6.08 13.92 8.18
CA LYS A 77 -7.25 14.64 7.70
C LYS A 77 -7.09 15.09 6.25
N GLU A 78 -5.88 15.49 5.88
CA GLU A 78 -5.55 15.92 4.51
C GLU A 78 -5.55 14.77 3.50
N GLU A 79 -5.06 13.56 3.87
CA GLU A 79 -4.94 12.44 2.93
C GLU A 79 -6.22 11.61 2.79
N MET A 80 -7.08 11.56 3.80
CA MET A 80 -8.24 10.67 3.84
C MET A 80 -9.20 10.84 2.66
N PRO A 81 -9.49 12.05 2.14
CA PRO A 81 -10.31 12.22 0.95
C PRO A 81 -9.72 11.55 -0.30
N SER A 82 -8.41 11.66 -0.54
CA SER A 82 -7.76 11.00 -1.68
C SER A 82 -7.75 9.48 -1.53
N LEU A 83 -7.62 8.96 -0.30
CA LEU A 83 -7.76 7.53 -0.02
C LEU A 83 -9.19 7.02 -0.32
N ASN A 84 -10.21 7.84 0.00
CA ASN A 84 -11.60 7.55 -0.34
C ASN A 84 -11.81 7.51 -1.86
N GLN A 85 -11.20 8.44 -2.60
CA GLN A 85 -11.25 8.47 -4.07
C GLN A 85 -10.53 7.25 -4.68
N LEU A 86 -9.40 6.83 -4.13
CA LEU A 86 -8.71 5.61 -4.56
C LEU A 86 -9.66 4.40 -4.51
N LYS A 87 -10.42 4.23 -3.40
CA LYS A 87 -11.39 3.12 -3.27
C LYS A 87 -12.52 3.19 -4.29
N SER A 88 -12.88 4.36 -4.80
CA SER A 88 -13.95 4.55 -5.76
C SER A 88 -13.57 4.21 -7.20
N LYS A 89 -12.28 4.10 -7.52
CA LYS A 89 -11.77 3.86 -8.87
C LYS A 89 -11.96 2.40 -9.28
N ASN A 90 -12.60 2.14 -10.42
CA ASN A 90 -12.86 0.77 -10.91
C ASN A 90 -11.60 -0.04 -11.16
N GLU A 91 -10.50 0.59 -11.53
CA GLU A 91 -9.20 -0.05 -11.76
C GLU A 91 -8.61 -0.67 -10.48
N PHE A 92 -9.02 -0.15 -9.29
CA PHE A 92 -8.57 -0.62 -7.97
C PHE A 92 -9.67 -1.39 -7.21
N LYS A 93 -10.70 -1.89 -7.89
CA LYS A 93 -11.79 -2.67 -7.24
C LYS A 93 -11.30 -3.90 -6.48
N ASP A 94 -10.20 -4.50 -6.94
CA ASP A 94 -9.59 -5.71 -6.35
C ASP A 94 -8.56 -5.39 -5.25
N ILE A 95 -8.52 -4.12 -4.81
CA ILE A 95 -7.74 -3.68 -3.64
C ILE A 95 -8.68 -3.54 -2.45
N GLU A 96 -8.27 -4.09 -1.31
CA GLU A 96 -8.91 -3.78 -0.04
C GLU A 96 -8.20 -2.64 0.67
N ILE A 97 -8.96 -1.62 1.07
CA ILE A 97 -8.44 -0.46 1.83
C ILE A 97 -9.01 -0.50 3.23
N ILE A 98 -8.12 -0.56 4.22
CA ILE A 98 -8.45 -0.76 5.63
C ILE A 98 -7.90 0.41 6.45
N PRO A 99 -8.65 1.52 6.60
CA PRO A 99 -8.26 2.61 7.47
C PRO A 99 -8.50 2.25 8.93
N ILE A 100 -7.42 2.04 9.70
CA ILE A 100 -7.49 1.65 11.10
C ILE A 100 -7.19 2.85 12.00
N ASN A 101 -8.18 3.28 12.77
CA ASN A 101 -7.98 4.29 13.82
C ASN A 101 -7.20 3.66 14.98
N ILE A 102 -6.06 4.28 15.31
CA ILE A 102 -5.23 3.92 16.47
C ILE A 102 -5.16 5.04 17.51
N GLY A 103 -6.06 6.02 17.46
CA GLY A 103 -6.11 7.15 18.38
C GLY A 103 -6.70 6.84 19.76
N ASP A 104 -7.09 5.57 20.02
CA ASP A 104 -7.78 5.12 21.25
C ASP A 104 -9.07 5.89 21.55
N GLU A 105 -9.73 6.39 20.52
CA GLU A 105 -10.94 7.20 20.62
C GLU A 105 -12.20 6.30 20.47
N LYS A 106 -13.33 6.82 20.99
CA LYS A 106 -14.62 6.16 20.77
C LYS A 106 -14.99 6.18 19.28
N TYR A 107 -15.58 5.10 18.80
CA TYR A 107 -16.05 4.95 17.40
C TYR A 107 -16.83 6.19 16.89
N LYS A 108 -17.62 6.83 17.77
CA LYS A 108 -18.38 8.03 17.44
C LYS A 108 -17.49 9.13 16.86
N LYS A 109 -16.30 9.38 17.43
CA LYS A 109 -15.36 10.39 16.92
C LYS A 109 -14.82 10.05 15.54
N SER A 110 -14.52 8.79 15.29
CA SER A 110 -14.11 8.33 13.96
C SER A 110 -15.22 8.52 12.93
N LYS A 111 -16.46 8.27 13.33
CA LYS A 111 -17.63 8.50 12.47
C LYS A 111 -17.83 9.98 12.14
N GLU A 112 -17.78 10.85 13.15
CA GLU A 112 -17.85 12.32 12.98
C GLU A 112 -16.74 12.82 12.04
N PHE A 113 -15.53 12.30 12.18
CA PHE A 113 -14.40 12.63 11.31
C PHE A 113 -14.68 12.21 9.83
N PHE A 114 -15.22 11.02 9.59
CA PHE A 114 -15.58 10.58 8.24
C PHE A 114 -16.73 11.41 7.65
N GLU A 115 -17.73 11.74 8.46
CA GLU A 115 -18.84 12.62 8.05
C GLU A 115 -18.35 14.03 7.68
N GLU A 116 -17.46 14.63 8.49
CA GLU A 116 -16.88 15.94 8.23
C GLU A 116 -16.12 16.00 6.88
N LEU A 117 -15.44 14.90 6.52
CA LEU A 117 -14.63 14.80 5.30
C LEU A 117 -15.38 14.19 4.11
N ASN A 118 -16.67 13.86 4.26
CA ASN A 118 -17.49 13.18 3.24
C ASN A 118 -16.87 11.84 2.79
N ILE A 119 -16.33 11.05 3.71
CA ILE A 119 -15.77 9.73 3.44
C ILE A 119 -16.91 8.71 3.45
N ASP A 120 -17.23 8.16 2.29
CA ASP A 120 -18.40 7.29 2.08
C ASP A 120 -18.06 5.92 1.45
N LYS A 121 -16.84 5.73 0.94
CA LYS A 121 -16.39 4.47 0.32
C LYS A 121 -15.56 3.60 1.25
N LEU A 122 -15.12 4.14 2.37
CA LEU A 122 -14.27 3.46 3.32
C LEU A 122 -15.05 3.02 4.56
N GLU A 123 -14.77 1.80 5.03
CA GLU A 123 -15.26 1.32 6.32
C GLU A 123 -14.32 1.79 7.45
N ILE A 124 -14.88 2.11 8.61
CA ILE A 124 -14.09 2.49 9.78
C ILE A 124 -13.65 1.23 10.52
N PHE A 125 -12.35 1.08 10.70
CA PHE A 125 -11.78 0.06 11.57
C PHE A 125 -11.07 0.71 12.75
N SER A 126 -10.97 -0.05 13.83
CA SER A 126 -10.25 0.36 15.04
C SER A 126 -9.47 -0.82 15.62
N GLY A 127 -8.47 -0.54 16.42
CA GLY A 127 -7.70 -1.59 17.05
C GLY A 127 -6.88 -1.07 18.23
N SER A 128 -6.33 -1.99 19.03
CA SER A 128 -5.45 -1.61 20.12
C SER A 128 -4.21 -0.90 19.58
N SER A 129 -4.09 0.40 19.87
CA SER A 129 -2.94 1.24 19.47
C SER A 129 -1.61 0.57 19.86
N VAL A 130 -1.49 0.13 21.10
CA VAL A 130 -0.26 -0.50 21.63
C VAL A 130 0.11 -1.77 20.83
N LYS A 131 -0.87 -2.65 20.56
CA LYS A 131 -0.61 -3.90 19.83
C LYS A 131 -0.25 -3.63 18.37
N LEU A 132 -0.99 -2.74 17.70
CA LEU A 132 -0.77 -2.42 16.28
C LEU A 132 0.51 -1.63 16.07
N VAL A 133 0.79 -0.62 16.89
CA VAL A 133 2.05 0.14 16.86
C VAL A 133 3.25 -0.79 17.00
N LYS A 134 3.23 -1.71 17.96
CA LYS A 134 4.31 -2.68 18.16
C LYS A 134 4.41 -3.67 16.99
N LYS A 135 3.28 -4.22 16.53
CA LYS A 135 3.23 -5.22 15.46
C LYS A 135 3.78 -4.67 14.15
N PHE A 136 3.35 -3.48 13.73
CA PHE A 136 3.74 -2.83 12.49
C PHE A 136 4.97 -1.91 12.64
N GLN A 137 5.51 -1.79 13.86
CA GLN A 137 6.65 -0.90 14.17
C GLN A 137 6.36 0.53 13.68
N LEU A 138 5.15 1.01 13.97
CA LEU A 138 4.72 2.36 13.57
C LEU A 138 5.51 3.41 14.35
N ARG A 139 5.99 4.43 13.64
CA ARG A 139 6.69 5.60 14.22
C ARG A 139 5.79 6.80 14.38
N GLY A 140 4.62 6.75 13.78
CA GLY A 140 3.62 7.83 13.80
C GLY A 140 2.48 7.55 12.84
N VAL A 141 1.56 8.50 12.75
CA VAL A 141 0.45 8.52 11.79
C VAL A 141 0.53 9.80 10.95
N PRO A 142 0.11 9.75 9.68
CA PRO A 142 -0.34 8.56 8.99
C PRO A 142 0.81 7.60 8.65
N THR A 143 0.52 6.32 8.59
CA THR A 143 1.40 5.31 8.02
C THR A 143 0.57 4.33 7.22
N THR A 144 0.92 4.15 5.95
CA THR A 144 0.24 3.21 5.05
C THR A 144 1.13 2.00 4.81
N ILE A 145 0.57 0.80 4.96
CA ILE A 145 1.25 -0.49 4.73
C ILE A 145 0.60 -1.15 3.52
N ILE A 146 1.42 -1.62 2.58
CA ILE A 146 0.94 -2.28 1.37
C ILE A 146 1.35 -3.75 1.41
N ILE A 147 0.34 -4.62 1.36
CA ILE A 147 0.46 -6.06 1.57
C ILE A 147 -0.04 -6.77 0.31
N ASN A 148 0.73 -7.73 -0.18
CA ASN A 148 0.34 -8.54 -1.33
C ASN A 148 -0.63 -9.67 -0.93
N LYS A 149 -1.20 -10.37 -1.94
CA LYS A 149 -2.13 -11.50 -1.75
C LYS A 149 -1.59 -12.63 -0.87
N ASP A 150 -0.27 -12.78 -0.79
CA ASP A 150 0.38 -13.81 0.02
C ASP A 150 0.57 -13.38 1.49
N GLY A 151 0.11 -12.16 1.85
CA GLY A 151 0.18 -11.59 3.19
C GLY A 151 1.55 -11.04 3.56
N TYR A 152 2.34 -10.60 2.59
CA TYR A 152 3.63 -9.96 2.82
C TYR A 152 3.52 -8.44 2.62
N GLU A 153 3.93 -7.69 3.63
CA GLU A 153 4.24 -6.28 3.47
C GLU A 153 5.44 -6.15 2.53
N PHE A 154 5.28 -5.45 1.42
CA PHE A 154 6.36 -5.22 0.46
C PHE A 154 6.68 -3.73 0.30
N ALA A 155 5.79 -2.85 0.75
CA ALA A 155 6.02 -1.42 0.75
C ALA A 155 5.26 -0.74 1.90
N ARG A 156 5.73 0.45 2.27
CA ARG A 156 5.03 1.35 3.19
C ARG A 156 5.26 2.81 2.85
N ILE A 157 4.32 3.64 3.26
CA ILE A 157 4.42 5.09 3.18
C ILE A 157 4.40 5.62 4.61
N VAL A 158 5.37 6.44 4.97
CA VAL A 158 5.50 7.04 6.30
C VAL A 158 5.24 8.53 6.21
N GLY A 159 4.10 8.97 6.75
CA GLY A 159 3.60 10.35 6.61
C GLY A 159 2.59 10.48 5.47
N TYR A 160 2.17 11.71 5.22
CA TYR A 160 1.17 12.08 4.23
C TYR A 160 1.54 11.65 2.80
N ILE A 161 0.52 11.21 2.07
CA ILE A 161 0.55 11.05 0.61
C ILE A 161 -0.80 11.50 0.02
N ASP A 162 -0.74 12.04 -1.18
CA ASP A 162 -1.92 12.16 -2.02
C ASP A 162 -2.10 10.83 -2.80
N PHE A 163 -3.13 10.05 -2.45
CA PHE A 163 -3.44 8.76 -3.10
C PHE A 163 -3.96 8.91 -4.53
N GLU A 164 -4.21 10.14 -5.01
CA GLU A 164 -4.51 10.44 -6.40
C GLU A 164 -3.26 10.88 -7.19
N ASN A 165 -2.09 10.91 -6.55
CA ASN A 165 -0.83 11.17 -7.26
C ASN A 165 -0.60 10.13 -8.36
N GLN A 166 -0.39 10.59 -9.61
CA GLN A 166 -0.31 9.70 -10.77
C GLN A 166 0.84 8.70 -10.66
N ALA A 167 2.01 9.12 -10.16
CA ALA A 167 3.15 8.20 -9.98
C ALA A 167 2.84 7.09 -8.97
N PHE A 168 2.04 7.38 -7.93
CA PHE A 168 1.57 6.37 -6.98
C PHE A 168 0.55 5.43 -7.63
N LEU A 169 -0.41 5.95 -8.39
CA LEU A 169 -1.42 5.14 -9.09
C LEU A 169 -0.76 4.20 -10.11
N ASP A 170 0.17 4.70 -10.92
CA ASP A 170 0.90 3.91 -11.89
C ASP A 170 1.73 2.80 -11.21
N TRP A 171 2.42 3.17 -10.13
CA TRP A 171 3.18 2.20 -9.34
C TRP A 171 2.27 1.14 -8.72
N LEU A 172 1.13 1.52 -8.15
CA LEU A 172 0.19 0.59 -7.53
C LEU A 172 -0.41 -0.37 -8.56
N THR A 173 -0.76 0.14 -9.75
CA THR A 173 -1.29 -0.65 -10.87
C THR A 173 -0.31 -1.76 -11.31
N ASN A 174 0.99 -1.49 -11.31
CA ASN A 174 2.01 -2.48 -11.65
C ASN A 174 2.15 -3.61 -10.61
N HIS A 175 1.42 -3.53 -9.49
CA HIS A 175 1.45 -4.53 -8.42
C HIS A 175 0.12 -5.28 -8.25
N LEU A 176 -0.88 -4.99 -9.11
CA LEU A 176 -2.15 -5.72 -9.18
C LEU A 176 -1.97 -7.02 -9.95
#